data_013c7d1e73a678602d0b32011a861e38
#
_entry.id   013c7d1e73a678602d0b32011a861e38
#
_cell.length_a   1.000
_cell.length_b   1.000
_cell.length_c   1.000
_cell.angle_alpha   90.00
_cell.angle_beta   90.00
_cell.angle_gamma   90.00
#
_symmetry.space_group_name_H-M   'P 1'
#
loop_
_entity.id
_entity.type
_entity.pdbx_description
1 polymer ?
#
loop_
_entity_poly.entity_id
_entity_poly.type
_entity_poly.pdbx_seq_one_letter_code
_entity_poly.pdbx_strand_id
1 'polypeptide(L)'
;MLVALGLLFGVLVAGLGQAQAGPWLFTADEKKSKIDLKVTLDLGIAKESDSDSTKVEGTMIAELSPDAPPVETIHITSGDFRSTKSKLRLSYSLGPFGLFGNAKFSMSDLSIRIDPGDTGEEAELDDDGNFTQEDNTPTLSGLVSYDVNALGNESQGEIDFSDPEQFPEDQQAEAFTIEGQLTWDGDQPVLKFDFEIEQEVETEEFEGITVLILASGTLVARGERLAGPPLLAIAPTGDSQLRLAWEAGDYILEAAAEPTFDEPETIVLTDGQAEHIIKPGGDHPHRFFRLRTP
;
A
#
# COMPACT_ATOMS: atom_id res chain seq x y z
N MET A 1 21.53 -67.47 -19.10
CA MET A 1 20.16 -67.06 -19.08
C MET A 1 19.98 -66.11 -17.87
N LEU A 2 20.25 -64.81 -18.17
CA LEU A 2 20.16 -63.74 -17.14
C LEU A 2 18.96 -62.90 -17.47
N VAL A 3 17.99 -62.86 -16.56
CA VAL A 3 16.82 -62.00 -16.65
C VAL A 3 17.18 -60.68 -15.98
N ALA A 4 17.29 -59.60 -16.77
CA ALA A 4 17.46 -58.28 -16.25
C ALA A 4 16.07 -57.69 -15.90
N LEU A 5 15.82 -57.48 -14.61
CA LEU A 5 14.65 -56.84 -14.09
C LEU A 5 14.86 -55.34 -14.07
N GLY A 6 14.30 -54.64 -15.04
CA GLY A 6 14.34 -53.19 -15.13
C GLY A 6 13.33 -52.61 -14.14
N LEU A 7 13.82 -51.97 -13.07
CA LEU A 7 13.06 -51.14 -12.16
C LEU A 7 12.77 -49.76 -12.79
N LEU A 8 11.55 -49.55 -13.23
CA LEU A 8 11.04 -48.26 -13.67
C LEU A 8 10.73 -47.42 -12.42
N PHE A 9 11.65 -46.56 -12.03
CA PHE A 9 11.37 -45.51 -11.04
C PHE A 9 10.59 -44.39 -11.76
N GLY A 10 9.27 -44.46 -11.67
CA GLY A 10 8.41 -43.34 -11.98
C GLY A 10 8.56 -42.28 -10.86
N VAL A 11 9.33 -41.27 -11.10
CA VAL A 11 9.32 -40.05 -10.25
C VAL A 11 8.02 -39.34 -10.53
N LEU A 12 7.04 -39.58 -9.67
CA LEU A 12 5.85 -38.76 -9.58
C LEU A 12 6.30 -37.43 -8.94
N VAL A 13 6.70 -36.48 -9.76
CA VAL A 13 6.81 -35.08 -9.33
C VAL A 13 5.38 -34.61 -9.16
N ALA A 14 4.81 -34.87 -7.97
CA ALA A 14 3.71 -34.09 -7.49
C ALA A 14 4.25 -32.64 -7.39
N GLY A 15 3.94 -31.84 -8.38
CA GLY A 15 4.12 -30.40 -8.28
C GLY A 15 3.24 -29.96 -7.11
N LEU A 16 3.86 -29.87 -5.94
CA LEU A 16 3.35 -29.01 -4.89
C LEU A 16 3.36 -27.61 -5.51
N GLY A 17 2.21 -27.18 -6.03
CA GLY A 17 2.02 -25.78 -6.33
C GLY A 17 2.38 -25.05 -5.05
N GLN A 18 3.55 -24.42 -5.04
CA GLN A 18 3.84 -23.46 -4.00
C GLN A 18 2.74 -22.43 -4.13
N ALA A 19 1.93 -22.30 -3.09
CA ALA A 19 0.96 -21.24 -2.99
C ALA A 19 1.76 -19.94 -3.11
N GLN A 20 1.57 -19.26 -4.22
CA GLN A 20 2.37 -18.10 -4.58
C GLN A 20 1.78 -16.91 -3.84
N ALA A 21 2.63 -16.06 -3.28
CA ALA A 21 2.20 -14.76 -2.78
C ALA A 21 1.58 -13.96 -3.94
N GLY A 22 0.51 -13.26 -3.67
CA GLY A 22 -0.18 -12.47 -4.69
C GLY A 22 -0.59 -11.10 -4.15
N PRO A 23 -0.46 -10.04 -4.97
CA PRO A 23 -0.88 -8.72 -4.57
C PRO A 23 -2.41 -8.59 -4.60
N TRP A 24 -2.93 -7.93 -3.56
CA TRP A 24 -4.32 -7.57 -3.40
C TRP A 24 -4.49 -6.07 -3.30
N LEU A 25 -5.45 -5.51 -4.02
CA LEU A 25 -5.87 -4.13 -3.90
C LEU A 25 -7.00 -4.05 -2.87
N PHE A 26 -6.73 -3.44 -1.74
CA PHE A 26 -7.71 -3.19 -0.71
C PHE A 26 -8.30 -1.79 -0.87
N THR A 27 -9.62 -1.69 -1.02
CA THR A 27 -10.33 -0.41 -1.11
C THR A 27 -11.03 -0.12 0.22
N ALA A 28 -10.83 1.08 0.74
CA ALA A 28 -11.41 1.51 2.01
C ALA A 28 -12.94 1.53 1.97
N ASP A 29 -13.58 0.95 2.97
CA ASP A 29 -15.02 1.09 3.21
C ASP A 29 -15.28 2.42 3.92
N GLU A 30 -15.67 3.45 3.18
CA GLU A 30 -15.93 4.80 3.71
C GLU A 30 -16.90 4.84 4.89
N LYS A 31 -17.79 3.85 5.03
CA LYS A 31 -18.77 3.82 6.13
C LYS A 31 -18.16 3.34 7.43
N LYS A 32 -17.05 2.61 7.33
CA LYS A 32 -16.38 1.96 8.45
C LYS A 32 -15.01 2.55 8.74
N SER A 33 -14.46 3.33 7.78
CA SER A 33 -13.15 3.95 7.89
C SER A 33 -13.28 5.40 8.34
N LYS A 34 -12.47 5.77 9.34
CA LYS A 34 -12.52 7.08 9.98
C LYS A 34 -11.12 7.50 10.43
N ILE A 35 -10.84 8.79 10.28
CA ILE A 35 -9.70 9.45 10.91
C ILE A 35 -10.23 10.51 11.88
N ASP A 36 -9.70 10.50 13.09
CA ASP A 36 -9.85 11.53 14.10
C ASP A 36 -8.53 12.32 14.15
N LEU A 37 -8.62 13.60 13.85
CA LEU A 37 -7.51 14.53 13.93
C LEU A 37 -7.64 15.34 15.19
N LYS A 38 -6.62 15.32 16.03
CA LYS A 38 -6.50 16.17 17.22
C LYS A 38 -5.26 17.01 17.09
N VAL A 39 -5.43 18.32 17.23
CA VAL A 39 -4.28 19.23 17.26
C VAL A 39 -4.22 19.87 18.64
N THR A 40 -3.03 19.91 19.20
CA THR A 40 -2.76 20.51 20.51
C THR A 40 -1.78 21.66 20.32
N LEU A 41 -2.14 22.82 20.85
CA LEU A 41 -1.29 23.99 20.92
C LEU A 41 -0.70 24.11 22.33
N ASP A 42 0.60 24.10 22.46
CA ASP A 42 1.31 24.30 23.72
C ASP A 42 2.06 25.64 23.70
N LEU A 43 1.59 26.58 24.49
CA LEU A 43 2.19 27.90 24.64
C LEU A 43 3.18 27.98 25.81
N GLY A 44 3.53 26.84 26.40
CA GLY A 44 4.36 26.79 27.61
C GLY A 44 3.67 27.23 28.90
N ILE A 45 2.66 28.12 28.81
CA ILE A 45 1.85 28.65 29.92
C ILE A 45 0.41 28.12 29.90
N ALA A 46 -0.02 27.63 28.74
CA ALA A 46 -1.35 27.04 28.51
C ALA A 46 -1.26 26.00 27.41
N LYS A 47 -2.02 24.93 27.55
CA LYS A 47 -2.12 23.84 26.57
C LYS A 47 -3.59 23.63 26.23
N GLU A 48 -3.93 23.77 24.97
CA GLU A 48 -5.31 23.66 24.48
C GLU A 48 -5.36 22.66 23.32
N SER A 49 -6.43 21.88 23.24
CA SER A 49 -6.62 20.89 22.20
C SER A 49 -8.00 21.02 21.58
N ASP A 50 -8.08 20.81 20.29
CA ASP A 50 -9.34 20.64 19.57
C ASP A 50 -9.22 19.49 18.58
N SER A 51 -10.35 18.95 18.15
CA SER A 51 -10.40 17.79 17.27
C SER A 51 -11.53 17.87 16.26
N ASP A 52 -11.27 17.36 15.08
CA ASP A 52 -12.30 17.12 14.05
C ASP A 52 -12.09 15.71 13.46
N SER A 53 -13.09 15.20 12.80
CA SER A 53 -13.03 13.86 12.23
C SER A 53 -13.59 13.80 10.83
N THR A 54 -13.06 12.86 10.05
CA THR A 54 -13.49 12.62 8.69
C THR A 54 -13.60 11.13 8.41
N LYS A 55 -14.43 10.78 7.45
CA LYS A 55 -14.36 9.49 6.80
C LYS A 55 -13.18 9.45 5.84
N VAL A 56 -12.79 8.26 5.46
CA VAL A 56 -11.63 8.01 4.61
C VAL A 56 -12.04 7.23 3.39
N GLU A 57 -11.54 7.64 2.26
CA GLU A 57 -11.51 6.87 1.02
C GLU A 57 -10.07 6.64 0.59
N GLY A 58 -9.84 5.63 -0.23
CA GLY A 58 -8.50 5.32 -0.72
C GLY A 58 -8.27 3.84 -0.93
N THR A 59 -7.04 3.51 -1.25
CA THR A 59 -6.64 2.14 -1.56
C THR A 59 -5.30 1.80 -0.91
N MET A 60 -5.07 0.51 -0.76
CA MET A 60 -3.83 -0.04 -0.25
C MET A 60 -3.50 -1.31 -1.00
N ILE A 61 -2.24 -1.56 -1.25
CA ILE A 61 -1.76 -2.81 -1.81
C ILE A 61 -1.10 -3.63 -0.70
N ALA A 62 -1.49 -4.88 -0.60
CA ALA A 62 -0.82 -5.84 0.28
C ALA A 62 -0.60 -7.16 -0.46
N GLU A 63 0.52 -7.79 -0.18
CA GLU A 63 0.83 -9.15 -0.62
C GLU A 63 0.41 -10.13 0.46
N LEU A 64 -0.33 -11.17 0.08
CA LEU A 64 -0.73 -12.26 0.97
C LEU A 64 0.00 -13.54 0.56
N SER A 65 0.54 -14.25 1.53
CA SER A 65 1.25 -15.51 1.29
C SER A 65 0.77 -16.60 2.27
N PRO A 66 0.23 -17.71 1.76
CA PRO A 66 -0.28 -17.90 0.40
C PRO A 66 -1.42 -16.90 0.09
N ASP A 67 -1.68 -16.67 -1.19
CA ASP A 67 -2.68 -15.71 -1.67
C ASP A 67 -4.14 -16.13 -1.47
N ALA A 68 -4.37 -17.25 -0.80
CA ALA A 68 -5.68 -17.81 -0.41
C ALA A 68 -5.58 -18.49 0.96
N PRO A 69 -6.68 -18.58 1.70
CA PRO A 69 -6.68 -19.19 3.03
C PRO A 69 -6.17 -20.65 3.04
N PRO A 70 -5.40 -21.04 4.08
CA PRO A 70 -4.96 -20.20 5.18
C PRO A 70 -3.79 -19.30 4.75
N VAL A 71 -3.90 -17.99 5.01
CA VAL A 71 -2.81 -17.02 4.79
C VAL A 71 -1.90 -17.04 6.00
N GLU A 72 -0.58 -17.11 5.78
CA GLU A 72 0.44 -17.19 6.82
C GLU A 72 1.11 -15.83 7.04
N THR A 73 1.31 -15.05 5.95
CA THR A 73 1.93 -13.74 6.06
C THR A 73 1.19 -12.67 5.24
N ILE A 74 1.31 -11.43 5.67
CA ILE A 74 0.85 -10.24 4.96
C ILE A 74 1.99 -9.21 4.90
N HIS A 75 2.10 -8.53 3.77
CA HIS A 75 3.00 -7.40 3.59
C HIS A 75 2.26 -6.25 2.91
N ILE A 76 2.03 -5.17 3.64
CA ILE A 76 1.46 -3.93 3.10
C ILE A 76 2.58 -3.20 2.35
N THR A 77 2.44 -3.07 1.03
CA THR A 77 3.46 -2.50 0.15
C THR A 77 3.20 -1.05 -0.22
N SER A 78 1.97 -0.58 -0.09
CA SER A 78 1.63 0.84 -0.27
C SER A 78 0.22 1.12 0.24
N GLY A 79 -0.03 2.37 0.61
CA GLY A 79 -1.36 2.88 0.93
C GLY A 79 -1.48 4.34 0.52
N ASP A 80 -2.66 4.74 0.04
CA ASP A 80 -3.01 6.12 -0.27
C ASP A 80 -4.44 6.37 0.18
N PHE A 81 -4.60 7.19 1.20
CA PHE A 81 -5.86 7.48 1.85
C PHE A 81 -6.09 8.97 1.93
N ARG A 82 -7.32 9.41 1.69
CA ARG A 82 -7.70 10.81 1.75
C ARG A 82 -8.98 11.04 2.52
N SER A 83 -9.07 12.24 3.05
CA SER A 83 -10.26 12.74 3.73
C SER A 83 -11.42 12.89 2.74
N THR A 84 -12.61 12.40 3.11
CA THR A 84 -13.84 12.68 2.34
C THR A 84 -14.41 14.06 2.64
N LYS A 85 -13.99 14.71 3.74
CA LYS A 85 -14.29 16.11 3.99
C LYS A 85 -13.34 17.02 3.22
N SER A 86 -13.89 17.97 2.49
CA SER A 86 -13.09 19.00 1.82
C SER A 86 -12.34 19.92 2.78
N LYS A 87 -12.76 20.00 4.04
CA LYS A 87 -12.14 20.86 5.05
C LYS A 87 -12.40 20.38 6.46
N LEU A 88 -11.35 20.12 7.21
CA LEU A 88 -11.37 19.94 8.66
C LEU A 88 -11.16 21.30 9.33
N ARG A 89 -11.80 21.54 10.48
CA ARG A 89 -11.74 22.84 11.16
C ARG A 89 -11.51 22.65 12.64
N LEU A 90 -10.57 23.40 13.17
CA LEU A 90 -10.20 23.44 14.57
C LEU A 90 -10.24 24.89 15.08
N SER A 91 -10.71 25.09 16.31
CA SER A 91 -10.86 26.41 16.91
C SER A 91 -10.51 26.37 18.38
N TYR A 92 -9.61 27.25 18.79
CA TYR A 92 -9.08 27.30 20.15
C TYR A 92 -9.43 28.61 20.83
N SER A 93 -9.72 28.51 22.11
CA SER A 93 -9.82 29.63 23.02
C SER A 93 -8.67 29.51 24.01
N LEU A 94 -7.61 30.29 23.77
CA LEU A 94 -6.33 30.12 24.45
C LEU A 94 -6.37 30.65 25.89
N GLY A 95 -6.14 29.75 26.84
CA GLY A 95 -6.14 30.01 28.26
C GLY A 95 -7.55 30.25 28.83
N PRO A 96 -7.68 30.55 30.13
CA PRO A 96 -8.98 30.76 30.81
C PRO A 96 -9.77 31.84 30.11
N PHE A 97 -10.98 31.50 29.63
CA PHE A 97 -11.91 32.40 28.94
C PHE A 97 -11.33 33.10 27.71
N GLY A 98 -10.30 32.52 27.03
CA GLY A 98 -9.63 33.14 25.88
C GLY A 98 -8.75 34.34 26.23
N LEU A 99 -8.26 34.41 27.45
CA LEU A 99 -7.47 35.53 27.95
C LEU A 99 -6.16 35.71 27.17
N PHE A 100 -5.61 34.61 26.62
CA PHE A 100 -4.37 34.61 25.83
C PHE A 100 -4.64 34.69 24.33
N GLY A 101 -5.92 34.75 23.91
CA GLY A 101 -6.31 34.87 22.52
C GLY A 101 -7.12 33.72 21.96
N ASN A 102 -7.06 33.55 20.65
CA ASN A 102 -7.74 32.47 19.94
C ASN A 102 -6.89 32.00 18.76
N ALA A 103 -7.13 30.77 18.32
CA ALA A 103 -6.52 30.25 17.10
C ALA A 103 -7.56 29.46 16.29
N LYS A 104 -7.45 29.53 14.98
CA LYS A 104 -8.26 28.75 14.05
C LYS A 104 -7.36 28.10 13.04
N PHE A 105 -7.59 26.83 12.82
CA PHE A 105 -6.94 26.05 11.79
C PHE A 105 -7.96 25.43 10.88
N SER A 106 -7.63 25.30 9.62
CA SER A 106 -8.42 24.50 8.71
C SER A 106 -7.51 23.73 7.77
N MET A 107 -7.75 22.44 7.65
CA MET A 107 -7.01 21.55 6.78
C MET A 107 -7.87 21.15 5.59
N SER A 108 -7.37 21.30 4.39
CA SER A 108 -8.00 20.87 3.14
C SER A 108 -7.10 19.89 2.41
N ASP A 109 -7.73 19.05 1.59
CA ASP A 109 -7.05 18.05 0.76
C ASP A 109 -6.12 17.11 1.55
N LEU A 110 -6.51 16.83 2.81
CA LEU A 110 -5.73 15.96 3.69
C LEU A 110 -5.67 14.55 3.11
N SER A 111 -4.45 14.06 2.86
CA SER A 111 -4.17 12.68 2.50
C SER A 111 -2.98 12.13 3.31
N ILE A 112 -2.99 10.81 3.47
CA ILE A 112 -1.94 10.05 4.13
C ILE A 112 -1.52 8.97 3.16
N ARG A 113 -0.26 9.00 2.75
CA ARG A 113 0.38 7.91 2.04
C ARG A 113 1.17 7.08 3.03
N ILE A 114 1.09 5.77 2.90
CA ILE A 114 1.81 4.80 3.71
C ILE A 114 2.77 4.05 2.78
N ASP A 115 4.05 4.14 3.05
CA ASP A 115 5.07 3.37 2.38
C ASP A 115 5.69 2.38 3.39
N PRO A 116 6.01 1.14 2.99
CA PRO A 116 6.71 0.21 3.85
C PRO A 116 8.10 0.74 4.16
N GLY A 117 8.59 0.46 5.35
CA GLY A 117 9.97 0.78 5.72
C GLY A 117 11.00 -0.02 4.90
N ASP A 118 12.27 0.37 5.03
CA ASP A 118 13.39 -0.26 4.32
C ASP A 118 13.57 -1.75 4.63
N THR A 119 13.05 -2.22 5.77
CA THR A 119 13.14 -3.62 6.17
C THR A 119 12.22 -4.53 5.37
N GLY A 120 11.09 -4.00 4.84
CA GLY A 120 10.18 -4.75 3.96
C GLY A 120 9.76 -6.12 4.49
N GLU A 121 9.78 -6.32 5.81
CA GLU A 121 9.50 -7.61 6.42
C GLU A 121 8.00 -7.93 6.34
N GLU A 122 7.73 -9.17 5.94
CA GLU A 122 6.36 -9.71 5.96
C GLU A 122 5.92 -9.90 7.42
N ALA A 123 4.71 -9.50 7.74
CA ALA A 123 4.12 -9.74 9.04
C ALA A 123 3.47 -11.14 9.10
N GLU A 124 3.77 -11.94 10.13
CA GLU A 124 3.11 -13.21 10.36
C GLU A 124 1.69 -13.01 10.88
N LEU A 125 0.74 -13.83 10.40
CA LEU A 125 -0.61 -13.88 10.92
C LEU A 125 -0.73 -14.95 12.00
N ASP A 126 -1.41 -14.60 13.09
CA ASP A 126 -1.81 -15.60 14.09
C ASP A 126 -3.07 -16.39 13.65
N ASP A 127 -3.50 -17.36 14.47
CA ASP A 127 -4.67 -18.22 14.19
C ASP A 127 -5.99 -17.42 14.06
N ASP A 128 -6.06 -16.20 14.62
CA ASP A 128 -7.20 -15.28 14.53
C ASP A 128 -7.06 -14.28 13.37
N GLY A 129 -5.95 -14.32 12.63
CA GLY A 129 -5.62 -13.46 11.51
C GLY A 129 -5.07 -12.09 11.93
N ASN A 130 -4.65 -11.92 13.19
CA ASN A 130 -4.00 -10.69 13.62
C ASN A 130 -2.55 -10.66 13.15
N PHE A 131 -2.07 -9.46 12.86
CA PHE A 131 -0.69 -9.23 12.43
C PHE A 131 -0.18 -7.88 12.94
N THR A 132 1.14 -7.74 12.92
CA THR A 132 1.84 -6.50 13.27
C THR A 132 2.90 -6.25 12.21
N GLN A 133 2.80 -5.14 11.48
CA GLN A 133 3.82 -4.67 10.53
C GLN A 133 4.47 -3.41 11.07
N GLU A 134 5.77 -3.48 11.34
CA GLU A 134 6.58 -2.38 11.88
C GLU A 134 7.15 -1.50 10.76
N ASP A 135 7.73 -0.37 11.13
CA ASP A 135 8.52 0.54 10.29
C ASP A 135 7.79 1.12 9.06
N ASN A 136 6.48 1.30 9.14
CA ASN A 136 5.74 1.96 8.09
C ASN A 136 5.96 3.47 8.14
N THR A 137 6.30 4.08 7.01
CA THR A 137 6.54 5.52 6.93
C THR A 137 5.31 6.24 6.40
N PRO A 138 4.68 7.13 7.19
CA PRO A 138 3.57 7.93 6.73
C PRO A 138 4.09 9.21 6.07
N THR A 139 3.49 9.59 4.94
CA THR A 139 3.67 10.90 4.32
C THR A 139 2.34 11.63 4.37
N LEU A 140 2.29 12.75 5.08
CA LEU A 140 1.14 13.63 5.12
C LEU A 140 1.18 14.61 3.97
N SER A 141 0.02 14.91 3.39
CA SER A 141 -0.16 15.95 2.38
C SER A 141 -1.44 16.72 2.68
N GLY A 142 -1.48 17.98 2.26
CA GLY A 142 -2.63 18.85 2.44
C GLY A 142 -2.23 20.26 2.80
N LEU A 143 -3.17 21.16 2.66
CA LEU A 143 -2.99 22.59 2.93
C LEU A 143 -3.60 22.95 4.28
N VAL A 144 -2.80 23.49 5.19
CA VAL A 144 -3.21 24.00 6.49
C VAL A 144 -3.25 25.50 6.45
N SER A 145 -4.44 26.09 6.53
CA SER A 145 -4.58 27.54 6.74
C SER A 145 -4.75 27.83 8.22
N TYR A 146 -4.10 28.84 8.73
CA TYR A 146 -4.15 29.23 10.14
C TYR A 146 -4.41 30.72 10.32
N ASP A 147 -5.09 31.07 11.42
CA ASP A 147 -5.35 32.43 11.91
C ASP A 147 -5.20 32.37 13.44
N VAL A 148 -4.08 32.89 13.93
CA VAL A 148 -3.69 32.81 15.33
C VAL A 148 -3.55 34.23 15.87
N ASN A 149 -4.31 34.53 16.93
CA ASN A 149 -4.13 35.72 17.73
C ASN A 149 -3.81 35.29 19.17
N ALA A 150 -2.55 35.30 19.53
CA ALA A 150 -2.07 34.79 20.80
C ALA A 150 -1.08 35.74 21.45
N LEU A 151 -1.28 36.02 22.75
CA LEU A 151 -0.38 36.86 23.57
C LEU A 151 -0.13 38.27 22.99
N GLY A 152 -1.09 38.77 22.19
CA GLY A 152 -0.99 40.09 21.54
C GLY A 152 -0.27 40.07 20.18
N ASN A 153 0.13 38.91 19.69
CA ASN A 153 0.67 38.72 18.36
C ASN A 153 -0.41 38.14 17.44
N GLU A 154 -0.49 38.66 16.24
CA GLU A 154 -1.37 38.14 15.19
C GLU A 154 -0.51 37.51 14.08
N SER A 155 -0.80 36.27 13.73
CA SER A 155 -0.19 35.55 12.62
C SER A 155 -1.27 34.86 11.81
N GLN A 156 -1.16 34.91 10.49
CA GLN A 156 -2.02 34.20 9.57
C GLN A 156 -1.20 33.72 8.37
N GLY A 157 -1.53 32.54 7.87
CA GLY A 157 -0.80 31.99 6.74
C GLY A 157 -1.35 30.66 6.28
N GLU A 158 -0.58 30.03 5.45
CA GLU A 158 -0.85 28.68 4.92
C GLU A 158 0.45 27.88 4.93
N ILE A 159 0.34 26.60 5.29
CA ILE A 159 1.43 25.62 5.26
C ILE A 159 0.98 24.49 4.35
N ASP A 160 1.78 24.19 3.34
CA ASP A 160 1.57 23.05 2.44
C ASP A 160 2.47 21.89 2.90
N PHE A 161 1.87 20.83 3.41
CA PHE A 161 2.60 19.63 3.86
C PHE A 161 3.25 18.87 2.71
N SER A 162 2.88 19.13 1.47
CA SER A 162 3.51 18.54 0.29
C SER A 162 4.70 19.36 -0.23
N ASP A 163 4.92 20.57 0.30
CA ASP A 163 6.04 21.43 -0.07
C ASP A 163 7.26 21.19 0.84
N PRO A 164 8.35 20.58 0.34
CA PRO A 164 9.52 20.29 1.16
C PRO A 164 10.27 21.55 1.64
N GLU A 165 9.99 22.74 1.09
CA GLU A 165 10.55 24.00 1.59
C GLU A 165 9.79 24.49 2.84
N GLN A 166 8.50 24.14 2.96
CA GLN A 166 7.67 24.51 4.10
C GLN A 166 7.58 23.41 5.15
N PHE A 167 7.70 22.16 4.71
CA PHE A 167 7.62 20.98 5.56
C PHE A 167 8.74 19.98 5.18
N PRO A 168 9.96 20.21 5.66
CA PRO A 168 11.12 19.40 5.30
C PRO A 168 11.04 17.97 5.86
N GLU A 169 11.82 17.08 5.26
CA GLU A 169 11.77 15.62 5.59
C GLU A 169 12.05 15.32 7.07
N ASP A 170 12.87 16.09 7.74
CA ASP A 170 13.17 15.95 9.17
C ASP A 170 12.01 16.35 10.09
N GLN A 171 10.96 16.94 9.56
CA GLN A 171 9.70 17.24 10.24
C GLN A 171 8.57 16.28 9.85
N GLN A 172 8.84 15.26 9.04
CA GLN A 172 7.84 14.24 8.72
C GLN A 172 7.62 13.31 9.92
N ALA A 173 6.44 12.69 9.96
CA ALA A 173 6.09 11.78 11.03
C ALA A 173 7.06 10.59 11.08
N GLU A 174 7.39 10.17 12.30
CA GLU A 174 8.20 8.98 12.52
C GLU A 174 7.51 7.72 11.99
N ALA A 175 8.30 6.68 11.75
CA ALA A 175 7.77 5.39 11.38
C ALA A 175 6.80 4.85 12.45
N PHE A 176 5.74 4.21 12.01
CA PHE A 176 4.70 3.69 12.88
C PHE A 176 4.41 2.22 12.61
N THR A 177 3.79 1.57 13.59
CA THR A 177 3.39 0.17 13.53
C THR A 177 1.92 0.05 13.13
N ILE A 178 1.62 -0.81 12.18
CA ILE A 178 0.25 -1.20 11.84
C ILE A 178 -0.08 -2.48 12.59
N GLU A 179 -1.04 -2.38 13.51
CA GLU A 179 -1.66 -3.54 14.16
C GLU A 179 -3.01 -3.81 13.52
N GLY A 180 -3.17 -4.98 12.91
CA GLY A 180 -4.35 -5.25 12.11
C GLY A 180 -4.85 -6.68 12.19
N GLN A 181 -5.98 -6.91 11.53
CA GLN A 181 -6.60 -8.21 11.38
C GLN A 181 -7.06 -8.43 9.95
N LEU A 182 -6.65 -9.55 9.37
CA LEU A 182 -7.12 -10.04 8.09
C LEU A 182 -8.21 -11.11 8.33
N THR A 183 -9.38 -10.89 7.77
CA THR A 183 -10.50 -11.83 7.81
C THR A 183 -11.03 -12.08 6.40
N TRP A 184 -11.94 -13.05 6.25
CA TRP A 184 -12.52 -13.36 4.94
C TRP A 184 -14.04 -13.28 4.98
N ASP A 185 -14.62 -12.62 3.96
CA ASP A 185 -16.05 -12.55 3.71
C ASP A 185 -16.34 -13.29 2.40
N GLY A 186 -16.57 -14.61 2.49
CA GLY A 186 -16.55 -15.50 1.33
C GLY A 186 -15.15 -15.62 0.74
N ASP A 187 -14.98 -15.26 -0.52
CA ASP A 187 -13.68 -15.29 -1.23
C ASP A 187 -12.94 -13.94 -1.18
N GLN A 188 -13.48 -12.97 -0.47
CA GLN A 188 -12.94 -11.61 -0.40
C GLN A 188 -12.23 -11.38 0.93
N PRO A 189 -10.94 -11.02 0.94
CA PRO A 189 -10.27 -10.64 2.17
C PRO A 189 -10.74 -9.27 2.64
N VAL A 190 -10.87 -9.13 3.95
CA VAL A 190 -11.22 -7.90 4.63
C VAL A 190 -10.12 -7.58 5.63
N LEU A 191 -9.48 -6.46 5.42
CA LEU A 191 -8.44 -5.95 6.29
C LEU A 191 -9.02 -4.88 7.21
N LYS A 192 -8.70 -4.98 8.49
CA LYS A 192 -9.01 -3.95 9.49
C LYS A 192 -7.77 -3.65 10.29
N PHE A 193 -7.44 -2.39 10.44
CA PHE A 193 -6.41 -1.95 11.37
C PHE A 193 -6.75 -0.60 12.00
N ASP A 194 -6.20 -0.40 13.19
CA ASP A 194 -6.20 0.88 13.87
C ASP A 194 -4.79 1.48 13.75
N PHE A 195 -4.69 2.79 13.66
CA PHE A 195 -3.43 3.49 13.56
C PHE A 195 -3.43 4.76 14.41
N GLU A 196 -2.23 5.16 14.83
CA GLU A 196 -1.98 6.41 15.50
C GLU A 196 -0.65 6.98 14.99
N ILE A 197 -0.70 8.22 14.49
CA ILE A 197 0.45 8.94 13.96
C ILE A 197 0.53 10.26 14.72
N GLU A 198 1.66 10.47 15.37
CA GLU A 198 1.96 11.70 16.10
C GLU A 198 3.00 12.50 15.31
N GLN A 199 2.75 13.81 15.18
CA GLN A 199 3.62 14.73 14.49
C GLN A 199 3.76 16.01 15.29
N GLU A 200 4.98 16.38 15.62
CA GLU A 200 5.31 17.68 16.18
C GLU A 200 5.75 18.63 15.05
N VAL A 201 5.15 19.82 15.01
CA VAL A 201 5.46 20.85 14.02
C VAL A 201 6.04 22.05 14.73
N GLU A 202 7.29 22.35 14.42
CA GLU A 202 7.97 23.57 14.85
C GLU A 202 8.15 24.48 13.63
N THR A 203 7.59 25.66 13.67
CA THR A 203 7.77 26.66 12.61
C THR A 203 8.18 28.00 13.23
N GLU A 204 8.96 28.79 12.47
CA GLU A 204 9.31 30.14 12.88
C GLU A 204 8.08 31.05 13.03
N GLU A 205 6.98 30.71 12.36
CA GLU A 205 5.71 31.43 12.38
C GLU A 205 4.96 31.29 13.68
N PHE A 206 5.25 30.24 14.46
CA PHE A 206 4.67 29.96 15.76
C PHE A 206 5.68 30.13 16.90
N GLU A 207 6.52 31.15 16.86
CA GLU A 207 7.56 31.39 17.86
C GLU A 207 7.00 31.25 19.30
N GLY A 208 7.51 30.25 20.02
CA GLY A 208 7.06 29.93 21.39
C GLY A 208 5.75 29.11 21.47
N ILE A 209 5.27 28.57 20.37
CA ILE A 209 4.10 27.67 20.32
C ILE A 209 4.53 26.35 19.70
N THR A 210 4.40 25.26 20.43
CA THR A 210 4.55 23.90 19.88
C THR A 210 3.21 23.41 19.40
N VAL A 211 3.15 22.92 18.17
CA VAL A 211 1.95 22.33 17.56
C VAL A 211 2.13 20.81 17.49
N LEU A 212 1.31 20.09 18.24
CA LEU A 212 1.30 18.61 18.20
C LEU A 212 0.06 18.15 17.44
N ILE A 213 0.26 17.41 16.38
CA ILE A 213 -0.79 16.81 15.55
C ILE A 213 -0.85 15.31 15.86
N LEU A 214 -2.01 14.83 16.25
CA LEU A 214 -2.31 13.42 16.46
C LEU A 214 -3.39 13.01 15.45
N ALA A 215 -3.03 12.15 14.52
CA ALA A 215 -3.97 11.51 13.61
C ALA A 215 -4.16 10.05 14.06
N SER A 216 -5.36 9.71 14.48
CA SER A 216 -5.70 8.34 14.85
C SER A 216 -6.95 7.87 14.12
N GLY A 217 -7.10 6.57 13.92
CA GLY A 217 -8.26 6.10 13.19
C GLY A 217 -8.35 4.59 13.08
N THR A 218 -9.48 4.18 12.49
CA THR A 218 -9.73 2.81 12.08
C THR A 218 -9.90 2.79 10.57
N LEU A 219 -9.23 1.88 9.92
CA LEU A 219 -9.40 1.59 8.51
C LEU A 219 -9.97 0.18 8.34
N VAL A 220 -11.02 0.07 7.54
CA VAL A 220 -11.59 -1.20 7.09
C VAL A 220 -11.59 -1.20 5.58
N ALA A 221 -10.92 -2.16 4.96
CA ALA A 221 -10.79 -2.22 3.51
C ALA A 221 -11.12 -3.63 2.99
N ARG A 222 -11.68 -3.70 1.78
CA ARG A 222 -12.01 -4.94 1.09
C ARG A 222 -11.04 -5.17 -0.04
N GLY A 223 -10.45 -6.38 -0.08
CA GLY A 223 -9.46 -6.75 -1.07
C GLY A 223 -10.09 -7.29 -2.35
N GLU A 224 -9.53 -6.88 -3.46
CA GLU A 224 -9.71 -7.50 -4.77
C GLU A 224 -8.35 -7.98 -5.25
N ARG A 225 -8.30 -9.20 -5.77
CA ARG A 225 -7.03 -9.74 -6.25
C ARG A 225 -6.55 -8.92 -7.44
N LEU A 226 -5.38 -8.34 -7.32
CA LEU A 226 -4.71 -7.78 -8.48
C LEU A 226 -4.26 -8.95 -9.36
N ALA A 227 -4.62 -8.90 -10.63
CA ALA A 227 -4.05 -9.81 -11.58
C ALA A 227 -2.52 -9.60 -11.55
N GLY A 228 -1.80 -10.56 -11.00
CA GLY A 228 -0.34 -10.57 -11.07
C GLY A 228 0.12 -10.53 -12.53
N PRO A 229 1.38 -10.21 -12.79
CA PRO A 229 1.89 -10.37 -14.14
C PRO A 229 1.60 -11.80 -14.59
N PRO A 230 1.07 -11.98 -15.81
CA PRO A 230 0.66 -13.28 -16.29
C PRO A 230 1.84 -14.25 -16.25
N LEU A 231 1.66 -15.36 -15.54
CA LEU A 231 2.71 -16.37 -15.42
C LEU A 231 2.80 -17.16 -16.72
N LEU A 232 3.99 -17.16 -17.31
CA LEU A 232 4.30 -17.94 -18.51
C LEU A 232 5.01 -19.23 -18.13
N ALA A 233 4.29 -20.33 -18.14
CA ALA A 233 4.87 -21.66 -17.94
C ALA A 233 5.49 -22.17 -19.25
N ILE A 234 6.68 -22.75 -19.19
CA ILE A 234 7.35 -23.36 -20.33
C ILE A 234 7.56 -24.85 -20.05
N ALA A 235 7.03 -25.71 -20.89
CA ALA A 235 7.19 -27.15 -20.76
C ALA A 235 7.61 -27.79 -22.11
N PRO A 236 8.51 -28.79 -22.10
CA PRO A 236 8.78 -29.55 -23.30
C PRO A 236 7.55 -30.39 -23.69
N THR A 237 7.25 -30.42 -24.98
CA THR A 237 6.36 -31.41 -25.58
C THR A 237 7.15 -32.52 -26.23
N GLY A 238 6.58 -33.64 -26.50
CA GLY A 238 7.24 -34.68 -27.35
C GLY A 238 7.91 -34.10 -28.57
N ASP A 239 8.45 -34.40 -29.48
CA ASP A 239 8.85 -33.88 -30.80
C ASP A 239 9.76 -32.61 -30.80
N SER A 240 10.56 -32.42 -29.78
CA SER A 240 11.47 -31.27 -29.66
C SER A 240 10.78 -29.91 -29.78
N GLN A 241 9.57 -29.80 -29.25
CA GLN A 241 8.82 -28.57 -29.17
C GLN A 241 8.69 -28.10 -27.70
N LEU A 242 8.45 -26.81 -27.52
CA LEU A 242 8.14 -26.23 -26.22
C LEU A 242 6.71 -25.69 -26.25
N ARG A 243 5.96 -25.97 -25.21
CA ARG A 243 4.66 -25.39 -24.98
C ARG A 243 4.83 -24.23 -23.99
N LEU A 244 4.42 -23.05 -24.41
CA LEU A 244 4.19 -21.89 -23.57
C LEU A 244 2.72 -21.97 -23.14
N ALA A 245 2.44 -21.88 -21.86
CA ALA A 245 1.08 -21.90 -21.34
C ALA A 245 0.92 -20.80 -20.28
N TRP A 246 -0.27 -20.19 -20.20
CA TRP A 246 -0.61 -19.15 -19.25
C TRP A 246 -2.10 -19.22 -18.87
N GLU A 247 -2.52 -18.48 -17.84
CA GLU A 247 -3.93 -18.36 -17.54
C GLU A 247 -4.67 -17.62 -18.66
N ALA A 248 -5.93 -18.00 -18.90
CA ALA A 248 -6.73 -17.34 -19.92
C ALA A 248 -6.96 -15.85 -19.58
N GLY A 249 -6.71 -14.97 -20.53
CA GLY A 249 -6.85 -13.53 -20.37
C GLY A 249 -6.42 -12.80 -21.64
N ASP A 250 -6.66 -11.50 -21.69
CA ASP A 250 -6.24 -10.64 -22.78
C ASP A 250 -4.75 -10.29 -22.62
N TYR A 251 -3.90 -11.14 -23.19
CA TYR A 251 -2.45 -10.94 -23.13
C TYR A 251 -1.84 -10.84 -24.52
N ILE A 252 -0.73 -10.11 -24.58
CA ILE A 252 0.17 -10.05 -25.73
C ILE A 252 1.38 -10.92 -25.42
N LEU A 253 1.62 -11.97 -26.22
CA LEU A 253 2.84 -12.75 -26.15
C LEU A 253 3.92 -12.08 -26.99
N GLU A 254 5.04 -11.77 -26.36
CA GLU A 254 6.19 -11.18 -27.03
C GLU A 254 7.38 -12.13 -26.96
N ALA A 255 8.17 -12.14 -28.04
CA ALA A 255 9.43 -12.87 -28.12
C ALA A 255 10.57 -11.91 -28.48
N ALA A 256 11.73 -12.10 -27.89
CA ALA A 256 12.92 -11.32 -28.18
C ALA A 256 14.17 -12.18 -28.23
N ALA A 257 15.20 -11.70 -28.96
CA ALA A 257 16.52 -12.33 -29.00
C ALA A 257 17.32 -12.05 -27.70
N GLU A 258 16.97 -10.96 -26.99
CA GLU A 258 17.64 -10.51 -25.76
C GLU A 258 16.63 -10.33 -24.62
N PRO A 259 17.08 -10.53 -23.36
CA PRO A 259 16.18 -10.43 -22.19
C PRO A 259 15.69 -9.01 -21.90
N THR A 260 16.31 -7.99 -22.47
CA THR A 260 15.89 -6.58 -22.33
C THR A 260 14.58 -6.26 -23.05
N PHE A 261 14.21 -7.07 -24.05
CA PHE A 261 13.02 -6.84 -24.89
C PHE A 261 12.98 -5.45 -25.55
N ASP A 262 14.13 -4.94 -25.99
CA ASP A 262 14.22 -3.62 -26.62
C ASP A 262 13.51 -3.60 -27.99
N GLU A 263 13.56 -4.71 -28.73
CA GLU A 263 12.87 -4.90 -30.01
C GLU A 263 12.08 -6.22 -30.02
N PRO A 264 10.96 -6.33 -29.30
CA PRO A 264 10.20 -7.57 -29.21
C PRO A 264 9.37 -7.80 -30.48
N GLU A 265 9.31 -9.06 -30.88
CA GLU A 265 8.36 -9.55 -31.90
C GLU A 265 7.04 -9.91 -31.19
N THR A 266 5.94 -9.32 -31.61
CA THR A 266 4.61 -9.70 -31.11
C THR A 266 4.15 -10.98 -31.79
N ILE A 267 3.84 -12.00 -31.00
CA ILE A 267 3.24 -13.24 -31.48
C ILE A 267 1.73 -13.06 -31.47
N VAL A 268 1.12 -13.16 -32.66
CA VAL A 268 -0.33 -13.02 -32.78
C VAL A 268 -1.01 -14.24 -32.17
N LEU A 269 -1.82 -14.00 -31.12
CA LEU A 269 -2.64 -15.00 -30.46
C LEU A 269 -4.07 -14.97 -31.03
N THR A 270 -4.73 -16.11 -30.99
CA THR A 270 -6.18 -16.17 -31.23
C THR A 270 -6.90 -15.77 -29.95
N ASP A 271 -8.04 -15.14 -30.08
CA ASP A 271 -8.88 -14.72 -28.95
C ASP A 271 -9.16 -15.89 -27.98
N GLY A 272 -8.88 -15.68 -26.70
CA GLY A 272 -8.99 -16.70 -25.65
C GLY A 272 -7.90 -17.78 -25.68
N GLN A 273 -6.83 -17.61 -26.47
CA GLN A 273 -5.71 -18.58 -26.49
C GLN A 273 -4.90 -18.50 -25.19
N ALA A 274 -4.76 -19.63 -24.52
CA ALA A 274 -4.00 -19.79 -23.28
C ALA A 274 -2.73 -20.62 -23.42
N GLU A 275 -2.37 -20.98 -24.66
CA GLU A 275 -1.14 -21.71 -24.95
C GLU A 275 -0.60 -21.42 -26.36
N HIS A 276 0.70 -21.56 -26.53
CA HIS A 276 1.39 -21.45 -27.82
C HIS A 276 2.51 -22.48 -27.91
N ILE A 277 2.62 -23.15 -29.06
CA ILE A 277 3.65 -24.15 -29.29
C ILE A 277 4.74 -23.56 -30.17
N ILE A 278 5.97 -23.62 -29.70
CA ILE A 278 7.17 -23.17 -30.43
C ILE A 278 8.07 -24.36 -30.78
N LYS A 279 8.71 -24.26 -31.93
CA LYS A 279 9.78 -25.19 -32.30
C LYS A 279 11.12 -24.51 -32.03
N PRO A 280 11.92 -25.01 -31.09
CA PRO A 280 13.28 -24.53 -30.91
C PRO A 280 14.09 -24.83 -32.20
N GLY A 281 14.80 -23.84 -32.68
CA GLY A 281 15.62 -23.98 -33.90
C GLY A 281 15.31 -22.84 -34.86
N GLY A 282 16.30 -22.44 -35.64
CA GLY A 282 16.28 -21.31 -36.54
C GLY A 282 17.51 -20.43 -36.31
N ASP A 283 17.46 -19.21 -36.84
CA ASP A 283 18.63 -18.31 -36.85
C ASP A 283 18.94 -17.71 -35.46
N HIS A 284 18.07 -17.95 -34.46
CA HIS A 284 18.25 -17.45 -33.09
C HIS A 284 18.42 -18.62 -32.11
N PRO A 285 19.63 -18.86 -31.57
CA PRO A 285 19.90 -19.95 -30.62
C PRO A 285 19.23 -19.75 -29.25
N HIS A 286 18.87 -18.52 -28.94
CA HIS A 286 18.16 -18.15 -27.69
C HIS A 286 16.98 -17.28 -28.05
N ARG A 287 15.85 -17.50 -27.38
CA ARG A 287 14.66 -16.64 -27.43
C ARG A 287 14.09 -16.50 -26.01
N PHE A 288 13.76 -15.27 -25.67
CA PHE A 288 13.09 -14.90 -24.44
C PHE A 288 11.61 -14.63 -24.75
N PHE A 289 10.74 -14.98 -23.82
CA PHE A 289 9.29 -14.80 -23.98
C PHE A 289 8.75 -14.09 -22.76
N ARG A 290 7.81 -13.18 -22.97
CA ARG A 290 7.02 -12.57 -21.90
C ARG A 290 5.57 -12.40 -22.32
N LEU A 291 4.69 -12.37 -21.34
CA LEU A 291 3.32 -11.90 -21.50
C LEU A 291 3.25 -10.45 -21.05
N ARG A 292 2.47 -9.67 -21.76
CA ARG A 292 2.17 -8.28 -21.41
C ARG A 292 0.67 -8.06 -21.49
N THR A 293 0.12 -7.30 -20.56
CA THR A 293 -1.25 -6.76 -20.69
C THR A 293 -1.30 -5.74 -21.83
N PRO A 294 -2.38 -5.66 -22.56
CA PRO A 294 -2.57 -4.73 -23.69
C PRO A 294 -2.33 -3.26 -23.34
#